data_a7626cfc1e8f0935f9838d95e79c291a
#
_entry.id   a7626cfc1e8f0935f9838d95e79c291a
#
_cell.length_a   1.000
_cell.length_b   1.000
_cell.length_c   1.000
_cell.angle_alpha   90.00
_cell.angle_beta   90.00
_cell.angle_gamma   90.00
#
_symmetry.space_group_name_H-M   'P 1'
#
loop_
_entity.id
_entity.type
_entity.pdbx_description
1 polymer ?
#
loop_
_entity_poly.entity_id
_entity_poly.type
_entity_poly.pdbx_seq_one_letter_code
_entity_poly.pdbx_strand_id
1 'polypeptide(L)'
;MIYINNIEVMRGTNVLLSEASATIFPQKRVGLIGKNGCGKSTLFAILKNKLSLEQGSVTIPKNWLISSIEQETPGLEQTALDYIIDGDTRYRDLCKQLEDAEHSNDGNLLASIHEQLEHAGAYTIKSRAEALLFGLGFSKEEINQPTKNFSGGWRMRLNLAKALICPSDLLLLDEPTNHLDLDTVIWLEGWLKRYTGTLIIISHDRDFLDNICTHIIQIENKKLNSYTGNYSSFEKERAQRMALEQALFEKQQNQLNHMR
;
A
#
# COMPACT_ATOMS: atom_id res chain seq x y z
N MET A 1 15.38 2.67 -1.22
CA MET A 1 14.53 3.87 -1.11
C MET A 1 13.86 4.16 -2.44
N ILE A 2 12.70 4.81 -2.38
CA ILE A 2 11.94 5.23 -3.57
C ILE A 2 12.25 6.70 -3.82
N TYR A 3 12.64 7.02 -5.04
CA TYR A 3 12.86 8.40 -5.48
C TYR A 3 11.79 8.80 -6.47
N ILE A 4 11.08 9.88 -6.18
CA ILE A 4 10.14 10.56 -7.06
C ILE A 4 10.80 11.89 -7.43
N ASN A 5 11.17 12.07 -8.69
CA ASN A 5 11.96 13.22 -9.13
C ASN A 5 11.20 13.98 -10.21
N ASN A 6 10.79 15.18 -9.84
CA ASN A 6 10.25 16.20 -10.74
C ASN A 6 9.16 15.67 -11.69
N ILE A 7 8.23 14.86 -11.14
CA ILE A 7 7.20 14.21 -11.95
C ILE A 7 6.09 15.18 -12.34
N GLU A 8 5.62 15.02 -13.59
CA GLU A 8 4.40 15.62 -14.08
C GLU A 8 3.39 14.52 -14.42
N VAL A 9 2.17 14.68 -13.91
CA VAL A 9 1.10 13.69 -14.04
C VAL A 9 -0.18 14.39 -14.44
N MET A 10 -0.75 13.94 -15.56
CA MET A 10 -2.00 14.44 -16.09
C MET A 10 -3.07 13.34 -16.10
N ARG A 11 -4.33 13.76 -15.99
CA ARG A 11 -5.49 12.91 -16.25
C ARG A 11 -6.45 13.65 -17.17
N GLY A 12 -6.44 13.27 -18.44
CA GLY A 12 -7.05 14.07 -19.50
C GLY A 12 -6.36 15.42 -19.61
N THR A 13 -7.10 16.52 -19.50
CA THR A 13 -6.57 17.89 -19.54
C THR A 13 -6.15 18.45 -18.18
N ASN A 14 -6.40 17.69 -17.08
CA ASN A 14 -6.13 18.16 -15.73
C ASN A 14 -4.73 17.71 -15.26
N VAL A 15 -3.87 18.66 -14.91
CA VAL A 15 -2.59 18.42 -14.26
C VAL A 15 -2.84 18.11 -12.79
N LEU A 16 -2.51 16.89 -12.37
CA LEU A 16 -2.64 16.40 -10.99
C LEU A 16 -1.39 16.68 -10.16
N LEU A 17 -0.21 16.41 -10.74
CA LEU A 17 1.08 16.71 -10.14
C LEU A 17 1.93 17.46 -11.16
N SER A 18 2.70 18.43 -10.69
CA SER A 18 3.60 19.24 -11.52
C SER A 18 4.89 19.51 -10.77
N GLU A 19 6.03 19.15 -11.38
CA GLU A 19 7.37 19.23 -10.76
C GLU A 19 7.38 18.68 -9.31
N ALA A 20 6.68 17.56 -9.11
CA ALA A 20 6.52 16.98 -7.79
C ALA A 20 7.68 16.03 -7.46
N SER A 21 8.28 16.22 -6.30
CA SER A 21 9.42 15.41 -5.85
C SER A 21 9.22 14.95 -4.41
N ALA A 22 9.59 13.71 -4.13
CA ALA A 22 9.59 13.16 -2.78
C ALA A 22 10.58 11.99 -2.69
N THR A 23 11.09 11.73 -1.49
CA THR A 23 11.91 10.54 -1.20
C THR A 23 11.26 9.73 -0.10
N ILE A 24 11.09 8.43 -0.33
CA ILE A 24 10.55 7.51 0.67
C ILE A 24 11.65 6.52 1.06
N PHE A 25 12.03 6.56 2.33
CA PHE A 25 13.07 5.69 2.87
C PHE A 25 12.52 4.27 3.12
N PRO A 26 13.38 3.24 3.04
CA PRO A 26 12.99 1.87 3.35
C PRO A 26 12.41 1.74 4.76
N GLN A 27 11.50 0.79 4.93
CA GLN A 27 10.88 0.43 6.21
C GLN A 27 10.10 1.58 6.88
N LYS A 28 9.77 2.64 6.13
CA LYS A 28 8.91 3.72 6.64
C LYS A 28 7.45 3.43 6.35
N ARG A 29 6.61 3.85 7.28
CA ARG A 29 5.14 3.81 7.15
C ARG A 29 4.66 5.21 6.82
N VAL A 30 4.24 5.39 5.57
CA VAL A 30 3.92 6.70 4.98
C VAL A 30 2.41 6.81 4.76
N GLY A 31 1.79 7.82 5.33
CA GLY A 31 0.42 8.23 4.99
C GLY A 31 0.43 9.17 3.79
N LEU A 32 -0.23 8.79 2.70
CA LEU A 32 -0.41 9.65 1.53
C LEU A 32 -1.76 10.35 1.62
N ILE A 33 -1.76 11.65 1.86
CA ILE A 33 -2.97 12.44 2.09
C ILE A 33 -3.14 13.56 1.06
N GLY A 34 -4.36 14.02 0.92
CA GLY A 34 -4.71 15.11 0.01
C GLY A 34 -6.21 15.09 -0.32
N LYS A 35 -6.70 16.16 -0.96
CA LYS A 35 -8.09 16.27 -1.38
C LYS A 35 -8.50 15.14 -2.33
N ASN A 36 -9.80 14.86 -2.41
CA ASN A 36 -10.31 13.91 -3.40
C ASN A 36 -9.97 14.40 -4.82
N GLY A 37 -9.52 13.49 -5.68
CA GLY A 37 -9.13 13.81 -7.05
C GLY A 37 -7.76 14.49 -7.21
N CYS A 38 -6.97 14.69 -6.14
CA CYS A 38 -5.65 15.32 -6.23
C CYS A 38 -4.54 14.44 -6.82
N GLY A 39 -4.82 13.15 -7.09
CA GLY A 39 -3.85 12.24 -7.72
C GLY A 39 -3.28 11.14 -6.83
N LYS A 40 -3.83 10.87 -5.64
CA LYS A 40 -3.35 9.79 -4.73
C LYS A 40 -3.33 8.43 -5.41
N SER A 41 -4.47 7.96 -5.93
CA SER A 41 -4.57 6.66 -6.61
C SER A 41 -3.80 6.65 -7.94
N THR A 42 -3.63 7.80 -8.59
CA THR A 42 -2.79 7.95 -9.78
C THR A 42 -1.31 7.74 -9.43
N LEU A 43 -0.85 8.31 -8.32
CA LEU A 43 0.51 8.06 -7.81
C LEU A 43 0.72 6.58 -7.48
N PHE A 44 -0.28 5.91 -6.90
CA PHE A 44 -0.21 4.45 -6.69
C PHE A 44 -0.11 3.67 -8.00
N ALA A 45 -0.84 4.09 -9.04
CA ALA A 45 -0.75 3.46 -10.37
C ALA A 45 0.65 3.62 -10.98
N ILE A 46 1.30 4.76 -10.78
CA ILE A 46 2.67 5.02 -11.21
C ILE A 46 3.66 4.15 -10.42
N LEU A 47 3.55 4.09 -9.10
CA LEU A 47 4.39 3.23 -8.25
C LEU A 47 4.26 1.74 -8.62
N LYS A 48 3.08 1.31 -9.09
CA LYS A 48 2.83 -0.04 -9.60
C LYS A 48 3.27 -0.24 -11.05
N ASN A 49 3.86 0.75 -11.67
CA ASN A 49 4.24 0.75 -13.10
C ASN A 49 3.07 0.48 -14.06
N LYS A 50 1.83 0.83 -13.63
CA LYS A 50 0.60 0.71 -14.44
C LYS A 50 0.29 1.96 -15.24
N LEU A 51 0.95 3.07 -14.94
CA LEU A 51 0.78 4.35 -15.62
C LEU A 51 2.16 4.96 -15.91
N SER A 52 2.35 5.45 -17.13
CA SER A 52 3.54 6.20 -17.54
C SER A 52 3.50 7.65 -17.05
N LEU A 53 4.66 8.25 -16.86
CA LEU A 53 4.83 9.66 -16.54
C LEU A 53 4.89 10.48 -17.83
N GLU A 54 4.40 11.71 -17.80
CA GLU A 54 4.61 12.70 -18.86
C GLU A 54 6.05 13.27 -18.78
N GLN A 55 6.48 13.59 -17.56
CA GLN A 55 7.83 14.08 -17.28
C GLN A 55 8.33 13.58 -15.93
N GLY A 56 9.65 13.64 -15.74
CA GLY A 56 10.30 13.22 -14.50
C GLY A 56 10.58 11.72 -14.44
N SER A 57 10.88 11.23 -13.24
CA SER A 57 11.18 9.81 -13.04
C SER A 57 10.74 9.32 -11.66
N VAL A 58 10.35 8.07 -11.60
CA VAL A 58 10.17 7.34 -10.34
C VAL A 58 11.11 6.14 -10.36
N THR A 59 11.94 6.06 -9.32
CA THR A 59 12.91 4.97 -9.18
C THR A 59 12.59 4.16 -7.94
N ILE A 60 12.28 2.88 -8.13
CA ILE A 60 12.10 1.87 -7.09
C ILE A 60 13.21 0.83 -7.29
N PRO A 61 13.84 0.28 -6.25
CA PRO A 61 14.83 -0.78 -6.41
C PRO A 61 14.26 -1.96 -7.19
N LYS A 62 14.99 -2.42 -8.22
CA LYS A 62 14.52 -3.43 -9.18
C LYS A 62 14.17 -4.78 -8.53
N ASN A 63 14.77 -5.08 -7.39
CA ASN A 63 14.56 -6.31 -6.63
C ASN A 63 13.39 -6.22 -5.64
N TRP A 64 12.74 -5.06 -5.51
CA TRP A 64 11.62 -4.90 -4.60
C TRP A 64 10.36 -5.55 -5.16
N LEU A 65 9.75 -6.38 -4.33
CA LEU A 65 8.43 -6.94 -4.58
C LEU A 65 7.36 -5.95 -4.09
N ILE A 66 6.48 -5.54 -4.99
CA ILE A 66 5.41 -4.58 -4.71
C ILE A 66 4.10 -5.34 -4.56
N SER A 67 3.43 -5.18 -3.43
CA SER A 67 2.08 -5.67 -3.20
C SER A 67 1.09 -4.53 -3.05
N SER A 68 -0.13 -4.73 -3.50
CA SER A 68 -1.20 -3.74 -3.37
C SER A 68 -2.57 -4.40 -3.36
N ILE A 69 -3.54 -3.72 -2.73
CA ILE A 69 -4.96 -4.10 -2.85
C ILE A 69 -5.41 -3.90 -4.31
N GLU A 70 -6.07 -4.89 -4.87
CA GLU A 70 -6.73 -4.78 -6.18
C GLU A 70 -8.12 -4.17 -6.03
N GLN A 71 -8.57 -3.45 -7.07
CA GLN A 71 -9.87 -2.76 -7.02
C GLN A 71 -11.06 -3.70 -7.15
N GLU A 72 -10.88 -4.84 -7.80
CA GLU A 72 -11.93 -5.85 -8.02
C GLU A 72 -11.47 -7.24 -7.58
N THR A 73 -12.35 -7.96 -6.91
CA THR A 73 -12.16 -9.37 -6.58
C THR A 73 -13.13 -10.18 -7.42
N PRO A 74 -12.64 -10.99 -8.36
CA PRO A 74 -13.51 -11.87 -9.11
C PRO A 74 -14.17 -12.91 -8.18
N GLY A 75 -15.44 -13.19 -8.42
CA GLY A 75 -16.11 -14.34 -7.80
C GLY A 75 -15.68 -15.64 -8.48
N LEU A 76 -14.76 -16.39 -7.87
CA LEU A 76 -14.20 -17.61 -8.40
C LEU A 76 -14.75 -18.83 -7.66
N GLU A 77 -14.62 -20.03 -8.28
CA GLU A 77 -14.87 -21.32 -7.63
C GLU A 77 -13.77 -21.68 -6.60
N GLN A 78 -12.65 -21.00 -6.65
CA GLN A 78 -11.51 -21.17 -5.75
C GLN A 78 -11.87 -20.81 -4.32
N THR A 79 -11.36 -21.56 -3.35
CA THR A 79 -11.59 -21.28 -1.91
C THR A 79 -10.95 -19.97 -1.49
N ALA A 80 -11.50 -19.34 -0.44
CA ALA A 80 -10.92 -18.12 0.13
C ALA A 80 -9.45 -18.33 0.54
N LEU A 81 -9.13 -19.47 1.13
CA LEU A 81 -7.77 -19.82 1.54
C LEU A 81 -6.80 -19.89 0.35
N ASP A 82 -7.15 -20.63 -0.70
CA ASP A 82 -6.31 -20.74 -1.89
C ASP A 82 -6.18 -19.42 -2.63
N TYR A 83 -7.26 -18.63 -2.69
CA TYR A 83 -7.27 -17.32 -3.31
C TYR A 83 -6.23 -16.37 -2.69
N ILE A 84 -6.12 -16.34 -1.34
CA ILE A 84 -5.11 -15.49 -0.72
C ILE A 84 -3.69 -16.05 -0.86
N ILE A 85 -3.50 -17.36 -0.83
CA ILE A 85 -2.19 -17.98 -1.07
C ILE A 85 -1.64 -17.60 -2.45
N ASP A 86 -2.49 -17.39 -3.45
CA ASP A 86 -2.10 -16.88 -4.77
C ASP A 86 -1.50 -15.45 -4.73
N GLY A 87 -1.64 -14.74 -3.61
CA GLY A 87 -0.96 -13.47 -3.39
C GLY A 87 0.55 -13.61 -3.22
N ASP A 88 1.04 -14.76 -2.81
CA ASP A 88 2.47 -15.08 -2.81
C ASP A 88 2.88 -15.70 -4.15
N THR A 89 3.11 -14.85 -5.15
CA THR A 89 3.47 -15.28 -6.51
C THR A 89 4.76 -16.08 -6.54
N ARG A 90 5.74 -15.73 -5.71
CA ARG A 90 6.99 -16.49 -5.60
C ARG A 90 6.75 -17.92 -5.14
N TYR A 91 5.89 -18.12 -4.17
CA TYR A 91 5.52 -19.45 -3.71
C TYR A 91 4.84 -20.25 -4.83
N ARG A 92 3.89 -19.67 -5.56
CA ARG A 92 3.20 -20.32 -6.67
C ARG A 92 4.15 -20.66 -7.83
N ASP A 93 5.08 -19.77 -8.16
CA ASP A 93 6.10 -20.05 -9.17
C ASP A 93 7.00 -21.22 -8.78
N LEU A 94 7.40 -21.30 -7.51
CA LEU A 94 8.19 -22.42 -7.00
C LEU A 94 7.41 -23.74 -6.99
N CYS A 95 6.12 -23.71 -6.63
CA CYS A 95 5.27 -24.89 -6.72
C CYS A 95 5.15 -25.43 -8.16
N LYS A 96 4.99 -24.52 -9.13
CA LYS A 96 4.95 -24.88 -10.54
C LYS A 96 6.28 -25.46 -11.02
N GLN A 97 7.40 -24.84 -10.64
CA GLN A 97 8.72 -25.38 -10.96
C GLN A 97 8.95 -26.77 -10.34
N LEU A 98 8.41 -27.01 -9.14
CA LEU A 98 8.48 -28.32 -8.47
C LEU A 98 7.73 -29.39 -9.28
N GLU A 99 6.50 -29.10 -9.71
CA GLU A 99 5.71 -29.99 -10.56
C GLU A 99 6.44 -30.32 -11.89
N ASP A 100 7.02 -29.31 -12.55
CA ASP A 100 7.78 -29.47 -13.78
C ASP A 100 9.06 -30.33 -13.55
N ALA A 101 9.75 -30.11 -12.42
CA ALA A 101 10.96 -30.85 -12.06
C ALA A 101 10.68 -32.33 -11.69
N GLU A 102 9.55 -32.62 -11.03
CA GLU A 102 9.10 -33.99 -10.76
C GLU A 102 8.90 -34.78 -12.04
N HIS A 103 8.38 -34.14 -13.10
CA HIS A 103 8.23 -34.77 -14.43
C HIS A 103 9.57 -35.03 -15.13
N SER A 104 10.62 -34.23 -14.83
CA SER A 104 11.94 -34.38 -15.46
C SER A 104 12.86 -35.38 -14.77
N ASN A 105 12.51 -35.86 -13.57
CA ASN A 105 13.34 -36.73 -12.71
C ASN A 105 14.76 -36.20 -12.40
N ASP A 106 14.96 -34.86 -12.40
CA ASP A 106 16.23 -34.22 -12.05
C ASP A 106 16.33 -34.04 -10.53
N GLY A 107 17.04 -34.93 -9.84
CA GLY A 107 17.18 -34.91 -8.39
C GLY A 107 17.90 -33.66 -7.85
N ASN A 108 18.85 -33.08 -8.60
CA ASN A 108 19.55 -31.87 -8.18
C ASN A 108 18.63 -30.65 -8.26
N LEU A 109 17.84 -30.56 -9.33
CA LEU A 109 16.87 -29.49 -9.50
C LEU A 109 15.79 -29.57 -8.41
N LEU A 110 15.26 -30.76 -8.11
CA LEU A 110 14.29 -30.99 -7.03
C LEU A 110 14.82 -30.53 -5.67
N ALA A 111 16.07 -30.91 -5.32
CA ALA A 111 16.70 -30.48 -4.06
C ALA A 111 16.80 -28.95 -3.97
N SER A 112 17.23 -28.29 -5.05
CA SER A 112 17.34 -26.83 -5.10
C SER A 112 15.99 -26.12 -4.94
N ILE A 113 14.94 -26.66 -5.57
CA ILE A 113 13.58 -26.07 -5.46
C ILE A 113 13.04 -26.28 -4.05
N HIS A 114 13.25 -27.42 -3.41
CA HIS A 114 12.85 -27.63 -2.02
C HIS A 114 13.54 -26.67 -1.05
N GLU A 115 14.83 -26.40 -1.23
CA GLU A 115 15.56 -25.41 -0.46
C GLU A 115 14.97 -24.01 -0.64
N GLN A 116 14.65 -23.63 -1.87
CA GLN A 116 14.00 -22.33 -2.16
C GLN A 116 12.60 -22.23 -1.56
N LEU A 117 11.79 -23.31 -1.57
CA LEU A 117 10.49 -23.38 -0.93
C LEU A 117 10.61 -23.23 0.58
N GLU A 118 11.60 -23.86 1.22
CA GLU A 118 11.86 -23.70 2.64
C GLU A 118 12.20 -22.24 2.98
N HIS A 119 13.12 -21.62 2.24
CA HIS A 119 13.47 -20.20 2.41
C HIS A 119 12.30 -19.26 2.14
N ALA A 120 11.39 -19.61 1.25
CA ALA A 120 10.15 -18.85 1.00
C ALA A 120 9.10 -19.04 2.11
N GLY A 121 9.33 -19.92 3.08
CA GLY A 121 8.36 -20.22 4.14
C GLY A 121 7.13 -21.00 3.66
N ALA A 122 7.29 -21.82 2.62
CA ALA A 122 6.23 -22.60 1.99
C ALA A 122 5.46 -23.48 2.98
N TYR A 123 6.18 -24.09 3.93
CA TYR A 123 5.56 -24.96 4.94
C TYR A 123 4.67 -24.22 5.95
N THR A 124 4.79 -22.89 6.04
CA THR A 124 3.98 -22.05 6.94
C THR A 124 2.94 -21.21 6.21
N ILE A 125 2.90 -21.25 4.87
CA ILE A 125 2.03 -20.35 4.10
C ILE A 125 0.56 -20.55 4.41
N LYS A 126 0.13 -21.80 4.58
CA LYS A 126 -1.26 -22.11 4.93
C LYS A 126 -1.65 -21.55 6.29
N SER A 127 -0.83 -21.76 7.32
CA SER A 127 -1.09 -21.21 8.66
C SER A 127 -1.01 -19.68 8.70
N ARG A 128 -0.12 -19.07 7.91
CA ARG A 128 -0.08 -17.61 7.73
C ARG A 128 -1.35 -17.10 7.07
N ALA A 129 -1.82 -17.77 6.02
CA ALA A 129 -3.05 -17.43 5.33
C ALA A 129 -4.28 -17.56 6.23
N GLU A 130 -4.38 -18.66 6.99
CA GLU A 130 -5.44 -18.86 7.99
C GLU A 130 -5.42 -17.76 9.07
N ALA A 131 -4.25 -17.40 9.58
CA ALA A 131 -4.10 -16.33 10.57
C ALA A 131 -4.55 -14.97 10.04
N LEU A 132 -4.25 -14.66 8.76
CA LEU A 132 -4.73 -13.44 8.10
C LEU A 132 -6.26 -13.44 7.95
N LEU A 133 -6.84 -14.56 7.50
CA LEU A 133 -8.30 -14.67 7.35
C LEU A 133 -9.02 -14.53 8.70
N PHE A 134 -8.57 -15.22 9.74
CA PHE A 134 -9.16 -15.10 11.08
C PHE A 134 -9.04 -13.67 11.63
N GLY A 135 -7.88 -13.04 11.44
CA GLY A 135 -7.69 -11.65 11.83
C GLY A 135 -8.59 -10.66 11.07
N LEU A 136 -8.99 -10.99 9.86
CA LEU A 136 -9.94 -10.21 9.06
C LEU A 136 -11.39 -10.62 9.25
N GLY A 137 -11.67 -11.48 10.26
CA GLY A 137 -13.01 -11.82 10.73
C GLY A 137 -13.66 -13.02 10.05
N PHE A 138 -12.92 -13.81 9.23
CA PHE A 138 -13.45 -15.02 8.63
C PHE A 138 -13.49 -16.17 9.64
N SER A 139 -14.56 -16.95 9.61
CA SER A 139 -14.69 -18.17 10.40
C SER A 139 -13.95 -19.36 9.75
N LYS A 140 -13.77 -20.44 10.52
CA LYS A 140 -13.12 -21.66 10.05
C LYS A 140 -13.87 -22.34 8.89
N GLU A 141 -15.19 -22.19 8.88
CA GLU A 141 -16.06 -22.72 7.82
C GLU A 141 -15.95 -21.89 6.54
N GLU A 142 -15.85 -20.56 6.69
CA GLU A 142 -15.81 -19.62 5.57
C GLU A 142 -14.49 -19.70 4.79
N ILE A 143 -13.36 -19.95 5.44
CA ILE A 143 -12.05 -19.99 4.75
C ILE A 143 -11.99 -21.06 3.64
N ASN A 144 -12.82 -22.10 3.72
CA ASN A 144 -12.91 -23.17 2.73
C ASN A 144 -14.02 -22.96 1.69
N GLN A 145 -14.78 -21.87 1.77
CA GLN A 145 -15.82 -21.55 0.81
C GLN A 145 -15.27 -20.89 -0.45
N PRO A 146 -15.91 -21.12 -1.62
CA PRO A 146 -15.57 -20.42 -2.86
C PRO A 146 -15.72 -18.90 -2.72
N THR A 147 -14.79 -18.15 -3.36
CA THR A 147 -14.80 -16.67 -3.25
C THR A 147 -16.06 -16.04 -3.83
N LYS A 148 -16.75 -16.70 -4.76
CA LYS A 148 -18.03 -16.26 -5.33
C LYS A 148 -19.16 -16.16 -4.30
N ASN A 149 -19.11 -16.93 -3.22
CA ASN A 149 -20.14 -16.96 -2.18
C ASN A 149 -20.10 -15.74 -1.26
N PHE A 150 -19.04 -14.95 -1.31
CA PHE A 150 -18.87 -13.79 -0.47
C PHE A 150 -19.48 -12.52 -1.08
N SER A 151 -20.02 -11.66 -0.21
CA SER A 151 -20.47 -10.32 -0.61
C SER A 151 -19.28 -9.44 -1.03
N GLY A 152 -19.57 -8.29 -1.68
CA GLY A 152 -18.54 -7.35 -2.13
C GLY A 152 -17.59 -6.92 -1.00
N GLY A 153 -18.11 -6.59 0.18
CA GLY A 153 -17.30 -6.20 1.34
C GLY A 153 -16.39 -7.32 1.83
N TRP A 154 -16.88 -8.56 1.88
CA TRP A 154 -16.07 -9.72 2.26
C TRP A 154 -14.99 -10.03 1.20
N ARG A 155 -15.30 -9.87 -0.08
CA ARG A 155 -14.31 -10.00 -1.14
C ARG A 155 -13.22 -8.93 -1.05
N MET A 156 -13.54 -7.70 -0.63
CA MET A 156 -12.53 -6.67 -0.36
C MET A 156 -11.59 -7.07 0.79
N ARG A 157 -12.11 -7.71 1.85
CA ARG A 157 -11.27 -8.29 2.92
C ARG A 157 -10.36 -9.40 2.40
N LEU A 158 -10.83 -10.23 1.45
CA LEU A 158 -9.98 -11.25 0.78
C LEU A 158 -8.87 -10.59 -0.04
N ASN A 159 -9.15 -9.49 -0.76
CA ASN A 159 -8.12 -8.73 -1.48
C ASN A 159 -7.08 -8.13 -0.55
N LEU A 160 -7.52 -7.61 0.60
CA LEU A 160 -6.59 -7.13 1.62
C LEU A 160 -5.71 -8.28 2.12
N ALA A 161 -6.29 -9.44 2.50
CA ALA A 161 -5.53 -10.61 2.93
C ALA A 161 -4.52 -11.07 1.88
N LYS A 162 -4.93 -11.09 0.61
CA LYS A 162 -4.07 -11.43 -0.53
C LYS A 162 -2.89 -10.47 -0.69
N ALA A 163 -3.10 -9.18 -0.45
CA ALA A 163 -2.01 -8.22 -0.44
C ALA A 163 -1.06 -8.40 0.75
N LEU A 164 -1.60 -8.76 1.93
CA LEU A 164 -0.84 -8.93 3.16
C LEU A 164 -0.03 -10.23 3.21
N ILE A 165 -0.46 -11.32 2.55
CA ILE A 165 0.28 -12.60 2.52
C ILE A 165 1.59 -12.50 1.74
N CYS A 166 1.63 -11.62 0.75
CA CYS A 166 2.79 -11.41 -0.11
C CYS A 166 3.98 -10.88 0.70
N PRO A 167 5.15 -11.53 0.66
CA PRO A 167 6.36 -11.05 1.33
C PRO A 167 6.96 -9.86 0.58
N SER A 168 6.25 -8.74 0.58
CA SER A 168 6.59 -7.55 -0.21
C SER A 168 7.58 -6.62 0.51
N ASP A 169 8.40 -5.91 -0.29
CA ASP A 169 9.27 -4.83 0.17
C ASP A 169 8.53 -3.48 0.19
N LEU A 170 7.51 -3.36 -0.66
CA LEU A 170 6.62 -2.20 -0.74
C LEU A 170 5.15 -2.67 -0.73
N LEU A 171 4.42 -2.23 0.27
CA LEU A 171 2.98 -2.48 0.40
C LEU A 171 2.21 -1.18 0.19
N LEU A 172 1.28 -1.21 -0.77
CA LEU A 172 0.43 -0.07 -1.14
C LEU A 172 -1.03 -0.37 -0.75
N LEU A 173 -1.57 0.36 0.20
CA LEU A 173 -2.94 0.20 0.69
C LEU A 173 -3.78 1.44 0.37
N ASP A 174 -4.80 1.27 -0.45
CA ASP A 174 -5.77 2.33 -0.79
C ASP A 174 -7.07 2.06 -0.03
N GLU A 175 -7.39 2.91 0.96
CA GLU A 175 -8.57 2.83 1.83
C GLU A 175 -8.78 1.44 2.48
N PRO A 176 -7.76 0.86 3.16
CA PRO A 176 -7.83 -0.51 3.65
C PRO A 176 -8.85 -0.74 4.76
N THR A 177 -9.31 0.32 5.43
CA THR A 177 -10.29 0.26 6.53
C THR A 177 -11.73 0.23 6.03
N ASN A 178 -11.97 0.49 4.75
CA ASN A 178 -13.32 0.44 4.20
C ASN A 178 -13.93 -0.96 4.35
N HIS A 179 -15.17 -1.03 4.83
CA HIS A 179 -15.91 -2.27 5.08
C HIS A 179 -15.36 -3.15 6.21
N LEU A 180 -14.44 -2.65 7.03
CA LEU A 180 -13.97 -3.32 8.24
C LEU A 180 -14.76 -2.85 9.47
N ASP A 181 -15.02 -3.76 10.39
CA ASP A 181 -15.45 -3.42 11.73
C ASP A 181 -14.27 -3.01 12.63
N LEU A 182 -14.56 -2.44 13.79
CA LEU A 182 -13.54 -1.90 14.68
C LEU A 182 -12.51 -2.94 15.11
N ASP A 183 -12.94 -4.15 15.43
CA ASP A 183 -12.05 -5.23 15.89
C ASP A 183 -11.06 -5.61 14.79
N THR A 184 -11.54 -5.70 13.57
CA THR A 184 -10.71 -5.97 12.37
C THR A 184 -9.74 -4.83 12.09
N VAL A 185 -10.15 -3.57 12.27
CA VAL A 185 -9.26 -2.40 12.13
C VAL A 185 -8.14 -2.45 13.16
N ILE A 186 -8.45 -2.71 14.43
CA ILE A 186 -7.45 -2.83 15.51
C ILE A 186 -6.45 -3.96 15.21
N TRP A 187 -6.96 -5.11 14.74
CA TRP A 187 -6.10 -6.21 14.32
C TRP A 187 -5.18 -5.81 13.18
N LEU A 188 -5.71 -5.14 12.14
CA LEU A 188 -4.94 -4.67 10.98
C LEU A 188 -3.86 -3.67 11.40
N GLU A 189 -4.17 -2.72 12.28
CA GLU A 189 -3.17 -1.82 12.87
C GLU A 189 -2.02 -2.59 13.53
N GLY A 190 -2.35 -3.59 14.35
CA GLY A 190 -1.38 -4.45 15.01
C GLY A 190 -0.50 -5.22 14.02
N TRP A 191 -1.07 -5.67 12.91
CA TRP A 191 -0.35 -6.34 11.84
C TRP A 191 0.59 -5.37 11.09
N LEU A 192 0.08 -4.20 10.69
CA LEU A 192 0.84 -3.19 9.94
C LEU A 192 2.00 -2.59 10.76
N LYS A 193 1.85 -2.49 12.08
CA LYS A 193 2.94 -2.07 12.98
C LYS A 193 4.12 -3.04 12.98
N ARG A 194 3.87 -4.34 12.76
CA ARG A 194 4.88 -5.40 12.68
C ARG A 194 5.44 -5.62 11.27
N TYR A 195 4.81 -5.04 10.26
CA TYR A 195 5.29 -5.14 8.89
C TYR A 195 6.67 -4.48 8.73
N THR A 196 7.62 -5.22 8.17
CA THR A 196 9.04 -4.81 8.08
C THR A 196 9.40 -4.12 6.78
N GLY A 197 8.54 -4.21 5.76
CA GLY A 197 8.73 -3.51 4.48
C GLY A 197 8.37 -2.02 4.55
N THR A 198 8.43 -1.37 3.41
CA THR A 198 7.95 0.01 3.25
C THR A 198 6.45 0.00 3.00
N LEU A 199 5.72 0.85 3.70
CA LEU A 199 4.28 0.92 3.62
C LEU A 199 3.84 2.30 3.17
N ILE A 200 2.95 2.37 2.17
CA ILE A 200 2.27 3.61 1.79
C ILE A 200 0.77 3.38 1.90
N ILE A 201 0.10 4.19 2.70
CA ILE A 201 -1.34 4.08 2.97
C ILE A 201 -2.04 5.36 2.50
N ILE A 202 -3.13 5.19 1.76
CA ILE A 202 -4.15 6.21 1.56
C ILE A 202 -5.30 5.85 2.49
N SER A 203 -5.71 6.76 3.37
CA SER A 203 -6.91 6.61 4.18
C SER A 203 -7.53 7.97 4.55
N HIS A 204 -8.84 7.97 4.74
CA HIS A 204 -9.58 9.09 5.30
C HIS A 204 -9.72 8.97 6.83
N ASP A 205 -9.38 7.83 7.40
CA ASP A 205 -9.38 7.58 8.84
C ASP A 205 -8.11 8.15 9.48
N ARG A 206 -8.28 9.26 10.22
CA ARG A 206 -7.17 9.99 10.83
C ARG A 206 -6.55 9.22 11.99
N ASP A 207 -7.35 8.54 12.78
CA ASP A 207 -6.90 7.78 13.95
C ASP A 207 -6.08 6.57 13.47
N PHE A 208 -6.53 5.90 12.41
CA PHE A 208 -5.79 4.82 11.77
C PHE A 208 -4.42 5.29 11.24
N LEU A 209 -4.38 6.43 10.52
CA LEU A 209 -3.12 7.01 10.05
C LEU A 209 -2.20 7.42 11.21
N ASP A 210 -2.77 8.00 12.27
CA ASP A 210 -2.02 8.45 13.44
C ASP A 210 -1.36 7.30 14.20
N ASN A 211 -2.07 6.17 14.29
CA ASN A 211 -1.61 4.96 14.96
C ASN A 211 -0.49 4.22 14.20
N ILE A 212 -0.44 4.35 12.87
CA ILE A 212 0.45 3.53 12.03
C ILE A 212 1.59 4.35 11.42
N CYS A 213 1.30 5.55 10.90
CA CYS A 213 2.24 6.29 10.08
C CYS A 213 3.36 6.93 10.91
N THR A 214 4.56 6.91 10.36
CA THR A 214 5.75 7.61 10.89
C THR A 214 6.15 8.80 10.03
N HIS A 215 5.56 8.89 8.85
CA HIS A 215 5.77 9.97 7.88
C HIS A 215 4.45 10.23 7.16
N ILE A 216 4.25 11.49 6.76
CA ILE A 216 3.11 11.91 5.96
C ILE A 216 3.63 12.55 4.67
N ILE A 217 3.05 12.20 3.54
CA ILE A 217 3.23 12.91 2.27
C ILE A 217 1.88 13.51 1.89
N GLN A 218 1.84 14.83 1.82
CA GLN A 218 0.65 15.56 1.42
C GLN A 218 0.73 15.99 -0.03
N ILE A 219 -0.32 15.68 -0.80
CA ILE A 219 -0.52 16.27 -2.13
C ILE A 219 -1.27 17.58 -1.95
N GLU A 220 -0.58 18.70 -2.16
CA GLU A 220 -1.15 20.03 -2.07
C GLU A 220 -0.54 20.92 -3.16
N ASN A 221 -1.38 21.74 -3.83
CA ASN A 221 -0.96 22.61 -4.92
C ASN A 221 -0.15 21.88 -6.01
N LYS A 222 -0.54 20.65 -6.34
CA LYS A 222 0.12 19.77 -7.33
C LYS A 222 1.54 19.34 -6.94
N LYS A 223 1.98 19.58 -5.71
CA LYS A 223 3.30 19.21 -5.16
C LYS A 223 3.15 18.11 -4.13
N LEU A 224 4.27 17.43 -3.86
CA LEU A 224 4.40 16.45 -2.78
C LEU A 224 5.16 17.10 -1.63
N ASN A 225 4.49 17.30 -0.50
CA ASN A 225 5.09 17.84 0.71
C ASN A 225 5.28 16.72 1.73
N SER A 226 6.52 16.49 2.17
CA SER A 226 6.87 15.42 3.11
C SER A 226 7.00 15.97 4.53
N TYR A 227 6.41 15.26 5.48
CA TYR A 227 6.44 15.58 6.91
C TYR A 227 6.91 14.37 7.70
N THR A 228 7.70 14.60 8.73
CA THR A 228 8.14 13.55 9.66
C THR A 228 7.20 13.52 10.86
N GLY A 229 6.82 12.33 11.27
CA GLY A 229 5.88 12.11 12.37
C GLY A 229 4.57 11.49 11.90
N ASN A 230 3.63 11.37 12.86
CA ASN A 230 2.30 10.83 12.61
C ASN A 230 1.33 11.93 12.10
N TYR A 231 0.07 11.56 11.93
CA TYR A 231 -0.95 12.46 11.40
C TYR A 231 -1.18 13.69 12.33
N SER A 232 -1.21 13.50 13.64
CA SER A 232 -1.34 14.60 14.63
C SER A 232 -0.17 15.56 14.58
N SER A 233 1.06 15.07 14.39
CA SER A 233 2.25 15.93 14.23
C SER A 233 2.17 16.77 12.96
N PHE A 234 1.73 16.15 11.85
CA PHE A 234 1.46 16.85 10.60
C PHE A 234 0.41 17.96 10.75
N GLU A 235 -0.73 17.69 11.42
CA GLU A 235 -1.77 18.71 11.62
C GLU A 235 -1.24 19.92 12.41
N LYS A 236 -0.43 19.69 13.45
CA LYS A 236 0.19 20.76 14.23
C LYS A 236 1.13 21.60 13.38
N GLU A 237 2.02 20.97 12.63
CA GLU A 237 2.98 21.67 11.76
C GLU A 237 2.27 22.48 10.67
N ARG A 238 1.24 21.89 10.06
CA ARG A 238 0.40 22.55 9.06
C ARG A 238 -0.31 23.77 9.65
N ALA A 239 -0.91 23.66 10.83
CA ALA A 239 -1.57 24.77 11.50
C ALA A 239 -0.62 25.92 11.81
N GLN A 240 0.60 25.62 12.31
CA GLN A 240 1.63 26.62 12.56
C GLN A 240 2.07 27.33 11.28
N ARG A 241 2.29 26.59 10.20
CA ARG A 241 2.66 27.14 8.88
C ARG A 241 1.58 28.07 8.34
N MET A 242 0.31 27.67 8.39
CA MET A 242 -0.82 28.50 7.95
C MET A 242 -0.94 29.79 8.77
N ALA A 243 -0.78 29.72 10.09
CA ALA A 243 -0.81 30.89 10.96
C ALA A 243 0.33 31.87 10.62
N LEU A 244 1.53 31.36 10.35
CA LEU A 244 2.67 32.17 9.93
C LEU A 244 2.44 32.85 8.58
N GLU A 245 1.94 32.12 7.59
CA GLU A 245 1.63 32.63 6.25
C GLU A 245 0.55 33.74 6.34
N GLN A 246 -0.48 33.55 7.17
CA GLN A 246 -1.52 34.53 7.39
C GLN A 246 -0.96 35.81 8.04
N ALA A 247 -0.14 35.69 9.08
CA ALA A 247 0.50 36.83 9.75
C ALA A 247 1.41 37.62 8.79
N LEU A 248 2.16 36.93 7.93
CA LEU A 248 2.98 37.56 6.90
C LEU A 248 2.13 38.31 5.87
N PHE A 249 1.04 37.71 5.42
CA PHE A 249 0.11 38.36 4.49
C PHE A 249 -0.53 39.62 5.08
N GLU A 250 -1.00 39.56 6.32
CA GLU A 250 -1.55 40.71 7.02
C GLU A 250 -0.52 41.82 7.18
N LYS A 251 0.72 41.48 7.52
CA LYS A 251 1.82 42.46 7.59
C LYS A 251 2.10 43.14 6.25
N GLN A 252 2.12 42.37 5.15
CA GLN A 252 2.28 42.94 3.81
C GLN A 252 1.12 43.85 3.39
N GLN A 253 -0.11 43.45 3.70
CA GLN A 253 -1.30 44.30 3.45
C GLN A 253 -1.24 45.63 4.22
N ASN A 254 -0.85 45.58 5.49
CA ASN A 254 -0.72 46.79 6.33
C ASN A 254 0.37 47.72 5.79
N GLN A 255 1.51 47.16 5.34
CA GLN A 255 2.57 47.97 4.70
C GLN A 255 2.10 48.62 3.39
N LEU A 256 1.35 47.92 2.56
CA LEU A 256 0.77 48.50 1.34
C LEU A 256 -0.25 49.60 1.60
N ASN A 257 -1.05 49.45 2.67
CA ASN A 257 -2.02 50.46 3.08
C ASN A 257 -1.35 51.72 3.68
N HIS A 258 -0.18 51.61 4.30
CA HIS A 258 0.60 52.75 4.78
C HIS A 258 1.38 53.50 3.69
N MET A 259 1.59 52.88 2.53
CA MET A 259 2.25 53.50 1.39
C MET A 259 1.29 54.21 0.41
N ARG A 260 -0.03 54.06 0.61
CA ARG A 260 -1.08 54.80 -0.10
C ARG A 260 -1.54 56.03 0.67
#